data_de44d174b826ba62b8460fcea33c56e1
#
_entry.id   de44d174b826ba62b8460fcea33c56e1
#
_cell.length_a   1.000
_cell.length_b   1.000
_cell.length_c   1.000
_cell.angle_alpha   90.00
_cell.angle_beta   90.00
_cell.angle_gamma   90.00
#
_symmetry.space_group_name_H-M   'P 1'
#
loop_
_entity.id
_entity.type
_entity.pdbx_description
1 polymer ?
#
loop_
_entity_poly.entity_id
_entity_poly.type
_entity_poly.pdbx_seq_one_letter_code
_entity_poly.pdbx_strand_id
1 'polypeptide(L)'
;MTQSVTELSKRTPEEIFTHHAQALGAEDLDATVLDYADDAALITPDSVLRGKEAIRQFFAGVFQALPKAQWDVRTTYVDNILFLLWTADSVKASVSDGVDTFVFKDGFIQYQTVSCTIKEK
;
A
#
# COMPACT_ATOMS: atom_id res chain seq x y z
N MET A 1 -17.31 8.25 -10.53
CA MET A 1 -17.15 7.62 -11.84
C MET A 1 -16.14 6.48 -11.73
N THR A 2 -16.52 5.31 -12.22
CA THR A 2 -15.64 4.14 -12.15
C THR A 2 -14.69 4.15 -13.33
N GLN A 3 -13.38 4.04 -13.04
CA GLN A 3 -12.37 3.95 -14.10
C GLN A 3 -12.36 2.54 -14.71
N SER A 4 -12.20 2.47 -16.02
CA SER A 4 -12.07 1.19 -16.71
C SER A 4 -10.69 0.59 -16.48
N VAL A 5 -10.56 -0.73 -16.66
CA VAL A 5 -9.26 -1.41 -16.59
C VAL A 5 -8.27 -0.80 -17.58
N THR A 6 -8.76 -0.42 -18.76
CA THR A 6 -7.92 0.22 -19.80
C THR A 6 -7.34 1.54 -19.30
N GLU A 7 -8.15 2.36 -18.62
CA GLU A 7 -7.66 3.61 -18.06
C GLU A 7 -6.68 3.39 -16.94
N LEU A 8 -6.98 2.44 -16.04
CA LEU A 8 -6.11 2.10 -14.92
C LEU A 8 -4.75 1.58 -15.42
N SER A 9 -4.74 0.79 -16.48
CA SER A 9 -3.51 0.20 -17.01
C SER A 9 -2.54 1.24 -17.58
N LYS A 10 -3.00 2.47 -17.79
CA LYS A 10 -2.16 3.55 -18.34
C LYS A 10 -1.55 4.44 -17.25
N ARG A 11 -1.83 4.17 -15.99
CA ARG A 11 -1.33 5.01 -14.90
C ARG A 11 0.19 4.88 -14.76
N THR A 12 0.84 6.00 -14.40
CA THR A 12 2.26 6.00 -14.02
C THR A 12 2.40 5.50 -12.58
N PRO A 13 3.62 5.06 -12.16
CA PRO A 13 3.86 4.73 -10.75
C PRO A 13 3.43 5.82 -9.78
N GLU A 14 3.71 7.09 -10.10
CA GLU A 14 3.32 8.22 -9.25
C GLU A 14 1.81 8.34 -9.13
N GLU A 15 1.09 8.17 -10.23
CA GLU A 15 -0.38 8.21 -10.20
C GLU A 15 -0.97 7.07 -9.38
N ILE A 16 -0.40 5.86 -9.51
CA ILE A 16 -0.86 4.71 -8.74
C ILE A 16 -0.64 4.97 -7.25
N PHE A 17 0.57 5.40 -6.87
CA PHE A 17 0.88 5.61 -5.46
C PHE A 17 0.08 6.76 -4.86
N THR A 18 -0.16 7.84 -5.61
CA THR A 18 -1.00 8.94 -5.13
C THR A 18 -2.40 8.44 -4.78
N HIS A 19 -3.00 7.64 -5.65
CA HIS A 19 -4.31 7.05 -5.38
C HIS A 19 -4.25 6.11 -4.17
N HIS A 20 -3.21 5.28 -4.10
CA HIS A 20 -3.03 4.32 -3.00
C HIS A 20 -2.92 5.03 -1.65
N ALA A 21 -2.13 6.10 -1.58
CA ALA A 21 -1.97 6.88 -0.35
C ALA A 21 -3.29 7.51 0.09
N GLN A 22 -4.07 8.03 -0.86
CA GLN A 22 -5.40 8.59 -0.56
C GLN A 22 -6.35 7.51 -0.03
N ALA A 23 -6.34 6.33 -0.65
CA ALA A 23 -7.19 5.22 -0.23
C ALA A 23 -6.85 4.76 1.19
N LEU A 24 -5.56 4.67 1.50
CA LEU A 24 -5.10 4.32 2.85
C LEU A 24 -5.51 5.37 3.87
N GLY A 25 -5.33 6.64 3.55
CA GLY A 25 -5.73 7.73 4.45
C GLY A 25 -7.23 7.74 4.73
N ALA A 26 -8.05 7.33 3.76
CA ALA A 26 -9.49 7.24 3.91
C ALA A 26 -9.95 5.91 4.52
N GLU A 27 -9.03 4.97 4.73
CA GLU A 27 -9.34 3.62 5.20
C GLU A 27 -10.39 2.92 4.31
N ASP A 28 -10.26 3.14 3.00
CA ASP A 28 -11.16 2.58 2.00
C ASP A 28 -10.54 1.31 1.42
N LEU A 29 -11.00 0.14 1.88
CA LEU A 29 -10.44 -1.14 1.46
C LEU A 29 -10.62 -1.40 -0.03
N ASP A 30 -11.79 -1.09 -0.58
CA ASP A 30 -12.04 -1.31 -2.01
C ASP A 30 -11.10 -0.47 -2.87
N ALA A 31 -10.93 0.80 -2.53
CA ALA A 31 -10.02 1.69 -3.25
C ALA A 31 -8.56 1.25 -3.07
N THR A 32 -8.20 0.75 -1.88
CA THR A 32 -6.84 0.27 -1.61
C THR A 32 -6.49 -0.92 -2.50
N VAL A 33 -7.36 -1.94 -2.59
CA VAL A 33 -7.07 -3.13 -3.38
C VAL A 33 -7.21 -2.90 -4.88
N LEU A 34 -7.92 -1.85 -5.29
CA LEU A 34 -8.04 -1.50 -6.71
C LEU A 34 -6.68 -1.32 -7.37
N ASP A 35 -5.70 -0.84 -6.63
CA ASP A 35 -4.38 -0.53 -7.18
C ASP A 35 -3.49 -1.76 -7.40
N TYR A 36 -3.90 -2.92 -6.93
CA TYR A 36 -3.10 -4.14 -7.03
C TYR A 36 -3.50 -4.96 -8.26
N ALA A 37 -2.50 -5.58 -8.90
CA ALA A 37 -2.76 -6.57 -9.94
C ALA A 37 -3.49 -7.78 -9.31
N ASP A 38 -4.27 -8.52 -10.13
CA ASP A 38 -5.05 -9.66 -9.64
C ASP A 38 -4.16 -10.72 -8.98
N ASP A 39 -2.93 -10.88 -9.47
CA ASP A 39 -1.97 -11.86 -8.97
C ASP A 39 -0.81 -11.21 -8.19
N ALA A 40 -1.01 -9.99 -7.71
CA ALA A 40 0.01 -9.27 -6.95
C ALA A 40 0.45 -10.05 -5.72
N ALA A 41 1.69 -9.84 -5.31
CA ALA A 41 2.22 -10.42 -4.08
C ALA A 41 2.72 -9.32 -3.15
N LEU A 42 2.30 -9.38 -1.90
CA LEU A 42 2.77 -8.53 -0.82
C LEU A 42 3.60 -9.39 0.13
N ILE A 43 4.84 -9.00 0.33
CA ILE A 43 5.84 -9.79 1.05
C ILE A 43 6.17 -9.08 2.36
N THR A 44 6.02 -9.81 3.46
CA THR A 44 6.43 -9.35 4.79
C THR A 44 7.60 -10.20 5.27
N PRO A 45 8.26 -9.85 6.39
CA PRO A 45 9.33 -10.70 6.92
C PRO A 45 8.90 -12.14 7.18
N ASP A 46 7.61 -12.38 7.41
CA ASP A 46 7.13 -13.69 7.85
C ASP A 46 6.26 -14.41 6.82
N SER A 47 5.80 -13.74 5.76
CA SER A 47 4.83 -14.36 4.86
C SER A 47 4.81 -13.74 3.48
N VAL A 48 4.18 -14.45 2.55
CA VAL A 48 3.86 -13.97 1.21
C VAL A 48 2.34 -14.01 1.07
N LEU A 49 1.75 -12.85 0.80
CA LEU A 49 0.31 -12.71 0.60
C LEU A 49 0.06 -12.51 -0.89
N ARG A 50 -0.56 -13.48 -1.52
CA ARG A 50 -0.79 -13.41 -2.97
C ARG A 50 -2.26 -13.24 -3.27
N GLY A 51 -2.53 -12.27 -4.16
CA GLY A 51 -3.87 -11.99 -4.66
C GLY A 51 -4.60 -10.93 -3.84
N LYS A 52 -5.64 -10.37 -4.45
CA LYS A 52 -6.36 -9.22 -3.87
C LYS A 52 -7.05 -9.56 -2.56
N GLU A 53 -7.58 -10.76 -2.40
CA GLU A 53 -8.27 -11.11 -1.16
C GLU A 53 -7.32 -11.16 0.04
N ALA A 54 -6.16 -11.79 -0.12
CA ALA A 54 -5.17 -11.84 0.94
C ALA A 54 -4.65 -10.44 1.28
N ILE A 55 -4.43 -9.61 0.25
CA ILE A 55 -3.96 -8.24 0.43
C ILE A 55 -5.04 -7.40 1.12
N ARG A 56 -6.32 -7.59 0.77
CA ARG A 56 -7.43 -6.92 1.44
C ARG A 56 -7.44 -7.22 2.94
N GLN A 57 -7.27 -8.49 3.29
CA GLN A 57 -7.24 -8.89 4.71
C GLN A 57 -6.06 -8.28 5.45
N PHE A 58 -4.91 -8.17 4.78
CA PHE A 58 -3.75 -7.49 5.35
C PHE A 58 -4.07 -6.05 5.72
N PHE A 59 -4.66 -5.28 4.78
CA PHE A 59 -4.98 -3.87 5.05
C PHE A 59 -6.11 -3.71 6.04
N ALA A 60 -7.08 -4.61 6.08
CA ALA A 60 -8.09 -4.60 7.13
C ALA A 60 -7.43 -4.68 8.51
N GLY A 61 -6.39 -5.53 8.64
CA GLY A 61 -5.59 -5.62 9.86
C GLY A 61 -4.81 -4.35 10.16
N VAL A 62 -4.25 -3.73 9.13
CA VAL A 62 -3.53 -2.45 9.28
C VAL A 62 -4.46 -1.37 9.83
N PHE A 63 -5.65 -1.26 9.27
CA PHE A 63 -6.62 -0.23 9.71
C PHE A 63 -7.11 -0.50 11.13
N GLN A 64 -7.15 -1.75 11.56
CA GLN A 64 -7.50 -2.09 12.95
C GLN A 64 -6.35 -1.77 13.91
N ALA A 65 -5.11 -2.01 13.48
CA ALA A 65 -3.93 -1.76 14.32
C ALA A 65 -3.58 -0.28 14.42
N LEU A 66 -3.82 0.47 13.35
CA LEU A 66 -3.48 1.89 13.21
C LEU A 66 -4.69 2.72 12.77
N PRO A 67 -5.79 2.73 13.57
CA PRO A 67 -7.01 3.42 13.15
C PRO A 67 -6.78 4.92 13.05
N LYS A 68 -7.26 5.49 11.94
CA LYS A 68 -7.19 6.93 11.65
C LYS A 68 -5.79 7.49 11.82
N ALA A 69 -4.79 6.74 11.38
CA ALA A 69 -3.40 7.14 11.53
C ALA A 69 -3.07 8.38 10.69
N GLN A 70 -2.14 9.16 11.20
CA GLN A 70 -1.47 10.18 10.39
C GLN A 70 -0.25 9.52 9.76
N TRP A 71 -0.18 9.58 8.43
CA TRP A 71 0.87 8.94 7.65
C TRP A 71 1.81 10.01 7.11
N ASP A 72 3.11 9.79 7.28
CA ASP A 72 4.13 10.58 6.61
C ASP A 72 4.94 9.67 5.71
N VAL A 73 5.22 10.12 4.49
CA VAL A 73 5.90 9.29 3.50
C VAL A 73 7.05 10.05 2.84
N ARG A 74 8.10 9.31 2.50
CA ARG A 74 9.19 9.78 1.65
C ARG A 74 9.32 8.82 0.49
N THR A 75 9.24 9.33 -0.72
CA THR A 75 9.22 8.52 -1.94
C THR A 75 10.49 8.73 -2.75
N THR A 76 11.04 7.64 -3.27
CA THR A 76 12.13 7.67 -4.24
C THR A 76 11.80 6.70 -5.36
N TYR A 77 11.69 7.22 -6.58
CA TYR A 77 11.28 6.44 -7.75
C TYR A 77 12.46 6.21 -8.70
N VAL A 78 12.50 5.04 -9.29
CA VAL A 78 13.31 4.75 -10.46
C VAL A 78 12.54 3.77 -11.35
N ASP A 79 12.35 4.12 -12.62
CA ASP A 79 11.60 3.29 -13.57
C ASP A 79 10.25 2.87 -12.99
N ASN A 80 10.00 1.58 -12.82
CA ASN A 80 8.75 1.06 -12.27
C ASN A 80 8.89 0.65 -10.80
N ILE A 81 9.82 1.24 -10.08
CA ILE A 81 10.09 0.90 -8.68
C ILE A 81 9.94 2.14 -7.80
N LEU A 82 9.29 1.97 -6.67
CA LEU A 82 9.19 2.99 -5.62
C LEU A 82 9.81 2.43 -4.34
N PHE A 83 10.76 3.17 -3.79
CA PHE A 83 11.27 2.93 -2.45
C PHE A 83 10.57 3.91 -1.51
N LEU A 84 9.90 3.39 -0.49
CA LEU A 84 9.06 4.18 0.41
C LEU A 84 9.54 4.07 1.84
N LEU A 85 9.84 5.21 2.45
CA LEU A 85 10.01 5.31 3.91
C LEU A 85 8.74 5.95 4.46
N TRP A 86 8.22 5.41 5.56
CA TRP A 86 6.98 5.94 6.11
C TRP A 86 6.92 5.82 7.62
N THR A 87 6.12 6.70 8.20
CA THR A 87 5.77 6.65 9.61
C THR A 87 4.26 6.73 9.72
N ALA A 88 3.73 6.23 10.81
CA ALA A 88 2.30 6.31 11.10
C ALA A 88 2.09 6.59 12.58
N ASP A 89 1.15 7.46 12.89
CA ASP A 89 0.79 7.79 14.26
C ASP A 89 -0.72 7.65 14.43
N SER A 90 -1.12 6.71 15.26
CA SER A 90 -2.52 6.43 15.55
C SER A 90 -2.73 6.50 17.06
N VAL A 91 -3.98 6.59 17.49
CA VAL A 91 -4.32 6.59 18.91
C VAL A 91 -3.93 5.26 19.59
N LYS A 92 -3.93 4.15 18.85
CA LYS A 92 -3.62 2.82 19.40
C LYS A 92 -2.15 2.46 19.34
N ALA A 93 -1.44 2.93 18.32
CA ALA A 93 -0.08 2.48 18.06
C ALA A 93 0.64 3.46 17.14
N SER A 94 1.95 3.29 16.99
CA SER A 94 2.75 4.08 16.07
C SER A 94 3.78 3.21 15.35
N VAL A 95 4.24 3.69 14.20
CA VAL A 95 5.32 3.11 13.43
C VAL A 95 6.32 4.21 13.11
N SER A 96 7.59 3.99 13.40
CA SER A 96 8.65 4.96 13.11
C SER A 96 9.68 4.45 12.10
N ASP A 97 9.56 3.18 11.67
CA ASP A 97 10.57 2.50 10.86
C ASP A 97 9.97 1.79 9.63
N GLY A 98 8.89 2.31 9.09
CA GLY A 98 8.25 1.69 7.92
C GLY A 98 9.12 1.80 6.68
N VAL A 99 9.31 0.68 6.00
CA VAL A 99 10.05 0.60 4.73
C VAL A 99 9.31 -0.33 3.79
N ASP A 100 8.94 0.19 2.62
CA ASP A 100 8.29 -0.60 1.58
C ASP A 100 9.03 -0.44 0.26
N THR A 101 8.95 -1.46 -0.58
CA THR A 101 9.32 -1.35 -2.00
C THR A 101 8.11 -1.78 -2.82
N PHE A 102 7.78 -0.97 -3.83
CA PHE A 102 6.70 -1.29 -4.76
C PHE A 102 7.29 -1.51 -6.14
N VAL A 103 6.84 -2.55 -6.83
CA VAL A 103 7.14 -2.79 -8.25
C VAL A 103 5.83 -2.70 -9.01
N PHE A 104 5.75 -1.75 -9.95
CA PHE A 104 4.55 -1.50 -10.74
C PHE A 104 4.66 -2.18 -12.10
N LYS A 105 3.53 -2.65 -12.60
CA LYS A 105 3.46 -3.25 -13.93
C LYS A 105 2.08 -3.00 -14.52
N ASP A 106 2.05 -2.48 -15.75
CA ASP A 106 0.81 -2.28 -16.50
C ASP A 106 -0.25 -1.51 -15.72
N GLY A 107 0.18 -0.47 -14.99
CA GLY A 107 -0.73 0.42 -14.28
C GLY A 107 -1.17 -0.06 -12.90
N PHE A 108 -0.59 -1.14 -12.39
CA PHE A 108 -0.95 -1.73 -11.09
C PHE A 108 0.28 -2.06 -10.26
N ILE A 109 0.08 -2.22 -8.96
CA ILE A 109 1.12 -2.74 -8.07
C ILE A 109 1.21 -4.24 -8.30
N GLN A 110 2.37 -4.71 -8.75
CA GLN A 110 2.61 -6.13 -8.98
C GLN A 110 3.24 -6.80 -7.76
N TYR A 111 4.22 -6.11 -7.15
CA TYR A 111 4.87 -6.59 -5.93
C TYR A 111 5.02 -5.45 -4.94
N GLN A 112 4.90 -5.79 -3.66
CA GLN A 112 5.19 -4.86 -2.58
C GLN A 112 5.89 -5.61 -1.46
N THR A 113 6.97 -5.04 -0.92
CA THR A 113 7.56 -5.52 0.32
C THR A 113 7.20 -4.56 1.44
N VAL A 114 7.01 -5.07 2.64
CA VAL A 114 6.67 -4.26 3.82
C VAL A 114 7.51 -4.72 4.98
N SER A 115 8.15 -3.77 5.65
CA SER A 115 8.83 -4.02 6.91
C SER A 115 8.57 -2.86 7.86
N CYS A 116 8.08 -3.16 9.04
CA CYS A 116 7.85 -2.15 10.07
C CYS A 116 7.70 -2.80 11.44
N THR A 117 7.85 -1.97 12.47
CA THR A 117 7.58 -2.36 13.85
C THR A 117 6.40 -1.53 14.35
N ILE A 118 5.33 -2.19 14.74
CA ILE A 118 4.16 -1.52 15.32
C ILE A 118 4.35 -1.49 16.83
N LYS A 119 4.38 -0.28 17.38
CA LYS A 119 4.53 -0.09 18.83
C LYS A 119 3.20 0.36 19.42
N GLU A 120 2.62 -0.49 20.24
CA GLU A 120 1.36 -0.16 20.92
C GLU A 120 1.60 0.94 21.95
N LYS A 121 0.61 1.79 22.11
CA LYS A 121 0.63 2.90 23.08
C LYS A 121 -0.01 2.49 24.39
#